data_4cfb1f728ae1a460b918692c4f018d3f
#
_entry.id   4cfb1f728ae1a460b918692c4f018d3f
#
_cell.length_a   1.000
_cell.length_b   1.000
_cell.length_c   1.000
_cell.angle_alpha   90.00
_cell.angle_beta   90.00
_cell.angle_gamma   90.00
#
_symmetry.space_group_name_H-M   'P 1'
#
loop_
_entity.id
_entity.type
_entity.pdbx_description
1 polymer ?
#
loop_
_entity_poly.entity_id
_entity_poly.type
_entity_poly.pdbx_seq_one_letter_code
_entity_poly.pdbx_strand_id
1 'polypeptide(L)'
;GLVIKEGPNYEVKVVTSDNIIDDLEVKLNGDMLVVKDNSTCNIARDYGQTTVYVTAPNLTEIHSKTDQEIRSDGVLNYSDLKLFSMDLSDGAGTGDFRLNLNTINLYIESNNVSNFYVSGTTNDMNVFFAWGNGKFDGRNLIVSNTLSFFHRGSNDMILFPLNLLFGNIYSTGNVIIKNNPVQPPNVTKHYTGRLINDF
;
A
#
# COMPACT_ATOMS: atom_id res chain seq x y z
N GLY A 1 2.70 -2.17 -14.78
CA GLY A 1 1.94 -1.67 -13.64
C GLY A 1 0.65 -2.46 -13.40
N LEU A 2 0.06 -2.27 -12.23
CA LEU A 2 -1.22 -2.89 -11.87
C LEU A 2 -2.28 -1.81 -11.63
N VAL A 3 -3.42 -1.92 -12.30
CA VAL A 3 -4.58 -1.05 -12.11
C VAL A 3 -5.74 -1.88 -11.56
N ILE A 4 -6.23 -1.50 -10.39
CA ILE A 4 -7.33 -2.20 -9.70
C ILE A 4 -8.57 -1.34 -9.76
N LYS A 5 -9.68 -1.95 -10.14
CA LYS A 5 -11.01 -1.32 -10.21
C LYS A 5 -12.03 -2.18 -9.47
N GLU A 6 -12.88 -1.54 -8.68
CA GLU A 6 -14.06 -2.21 -8.16
C GLU A 6 -15.10 -2.39 -9.26
N GLY A 7 -15.72 -3.55 -9.32
CA GLY A 7 -16.79 -3.84 -10.27
C GLY A 7 -17.50 -5.15 -9.95
N PRO A 8 -18.67 -5.41 -10.55
CA PRO A 8 -19.53 -6.53 -10.16
C PRO A 8 -18.99 -7.92 -10.50
N ASN A 9 -18.02 -7.98 -11.40
CA ASN A 9 -17.46 -9.25 -11.90
C ASN A 9 -15.94 -9.28 -11.74
N TYR A 10 -15.37 -10.47 -11.67
CA TYR A 10 -13.92 -10.65 -11.76
C TYR A 10 -13.48 -10.61 -13.23
N GLU A 11 -12.56 -9.73 -13.54
CA GLU A 11 -11.98 -9.59 -14.86
C GLU A 11 -10.49 -9.27 -14.76
N VAL A 12 -9.69 -9.88 -15.62
CA VAL A 12 -8.28 -9.56 -15.77
C VAL A 12 -7.99 -9.25 -17.23
N LYS A 13 -7.45 -8.05 -17.49
CA LYS A 13 -7.01 -7.62 -18.81
C LYS A 13 -5.55 -7.25 -18.78
N VAL A 14 -4.76 -7.81 -19.68
CA VAL A 14 -3.35 -7.48 -19.85
C VAL A 14 -3.18 -6.64 -21.11
N VAL A 15 -2.47 -5.53 -20.98
CA VAL A 15 -2.04 -4.70 -22.10
C VAL A 15 -0.52 -4.68 -22.10
N THR A 16 0.06 -5.22 -23.13
CA THR A 16 1.52 -5.34 -23.31
C THR A 16 1.87 -5.40 -24.78
N SER A 17 3.17 -5.38 -25.12
CA SER A 17 3.64 -5.59 -26.49
C SER A 17 3.67 -7.09 -26.84
N ASP A 18 3.53 -7.41 -28.14
CA ASP A 18 3.46 -8.79 -28.66
C ASP A 18 4.66 -9.65 -28.26
N ASN A 19 5.82 -9.05 -28.08
CA ASN A 19 7.05 -9.75 -27.73
C ASN A 19 7.25 -9.98 -26.22
N ILE A 20 6.29 -9.59 -25.39
CA ILE A 20 6.31 -9.80 -23.91
C ILE A 20 5.17 -10.72 -23.49
N ILE A 21 4.09 -10.78 -24.26
CA ILE A 21 2.87 -11.47 -23.85
C ILE A 21 3.10 -12.93 -23.47
N ASP A 22 4.01 -13.61 -24.16
CA ASP A 22 4.33 -15.03 -23.91
C ASP A 22 5.14 -15.24 -22.61
N ASP A 23 5.79 -14.19 -22.09
CA ASP A 23 6.55 -14.22 -20.85
C ASP A 23 5.68 -13.90 -19.61
N LEU A 24 4.45 -13.42 -19.84
CA LEU A 24 3.55 -13.05 -18.75
C LEU A 24 2.71 -14.25 -18.30
N GLU A 25 2.79 -14.52 -17.02
CA GLU A 25 1.97 -15.53 -16.36
C GLU A 25 0.85 -14.86 -15.57
N VAL A 26 -0.40 -15.21 -15.87
CA VAL A 26 -1.58 -14.80 -15.11
C VAL A 26 -2.35 -16.07 -14.74
N LYS A 27 -2.39 -16.38 -13.45
CA LYS A 27 -3.03 -17.62 -12.96
C LYS A 27 -3.72 -17.41 -11.62
N LEU A 28 -4.70 -18.25 -11.35
CA LEU A 28 -5.28 -18.43 -10.03
C LEU A 28 -4.54 -19.56 -9.29
N ASN A 29 -4.12 -19.28 -8.08
CA ASN A 29 -3.58 -20.25 -7.12
C ASN A 29 -4.51 -20.25 -5.89
N GLY A 30 -5.48 -21.16 -5.89
CA GLY A 30 -6.60 -21.10 -4.97
C GLY A 30 -7.47 -19.87 -5.27
N ASP A 31 -7.61 -18.97 -4.32
CA ASP A 31 -8.32 -17.69 -4.43
C ASP A 31 -7.39 -16.49 -4.73
N MET A 32 -6.09 -16.74 -4.87
CA MET A 32 -5.08 -15.72 -5.16
C MET A 32 -4.83 -15.60 -6.66
N LEU A 33 -5.06 -14.41 -7.22
CA LEU A 33 -4.58 -14.06 -8.56
C LEU A 33 -3.08 -13.77 -8.51
N VAL A 34 -2.29 -14.54 -9.24
CA VAL A 34 -0.84 -14.34 -9.38
C VAL A 34 -0.56 -13.80 -10.77
N VAL A 35 0.11 -12.65 -10.80
CA VAL A 35 0.62 -12.04 -12.04
C VAL A 35 2.14 -11.98 -11.96
N LYS A 36 2.82 -12.56 -12.94
CA LYS A 36 4.27 -12.65 -12.96
C LYS A 36 4.82 -12.38 -14.36
N ASP A 37 5.87 -11.58 -14.42
CA ASP A 37 6.69 -11.41 -15.61
C ASP A 37 7.91 -12.34 -15.48
N ASN A 38 8.03 -13.30 -16.39
CA ASN A 38 9.15 -14.25 -16.48
C ASN A 38 10.18 -13.84 -17.53
N SER A 39 10.09 -12.63 -18.10
CA SER A 39 11.03 -12.17 -19.11
C SER A 39 12.46 -12.08 -18.56
N THR A 40 13.43 -12.60 -19.33
CA THR A 40 14.80 -12.75 -18.88
C THR A 40 15.76 -11.66 -19.36
N CYS A 41 15.34 -10.78 -20.29
CA CYS A 41 16.20 -9.74 -20.85
C CYS A 41 15.43 -8.50 -21.29
N ASN A 42 15.63 -7.38 -20.57
CA ASN A 42 14.97 -6.11 -20.84
C ASN A 42 15.91 -5.01 -21.39
N ILE A 43 17.13 -5.33 -21.83
CA ILE A 43 18.17 -4.34 -22.18
C ILE A 43 17.79 -3.46 -23.40
N ALA A 44 16.87 -3.92 -24.26
CA ALA A 44 16.45 -3.22 -25.47
C ALA A 44 14.96 -2.86 -25.51
N ARG A 45 14.29 -2.86 -24.37
CA ARG A 45 12.83 -2.62 -24.29
C ARG A 45 12.55 -1.35 -23.51
N ASP A 46 11.56 -0.57 -23.94
CA ASP A 46 11.05 0.55 -23.15
C ASP A 46 10.43 0.05 -21.85
N TYR A 47 10.78 0.69 -20.75
CA TYR A 47 10.31 0.32 -19.41
C TYR A 47 8.81 0.62 -19.25
N GLY A 48 8.07 -0.23 -18.53
CA GLY A 48 6.70 0.07 -18.11
C GLY A 48 5.61 -0.14 -19.17
N GLN A 49 5.87 -0.87 -20.25
CA GLN A 49 4.88 -1.10 -21.32
C GLN A 49 3.76 -2.07 -20.92
N THR A 50 3.96 -2.89 -19.87
CA THR A 50 2.95 -3.84 -19.42
C THR A 50 2.07 -3.25 -18.34
N THR A 51 0.76 -3.27 -18.58
CA THR A 51 -0.24 -2.90 -17.58
C THR A 51 -1.27 -4.01 -17.44
N VAL A 52 -1.48 -4.46 -16.22
CA VAL A 52 -2.51 -5.44 -15.87
C VAL A 52 -3.66 -4.69 -15.19
N TYR A 53 -4.85 -4.86 -15.73
CA TYR A 53 -6.09 -4.32 -15.18
C TYR A 53 -6.84 -5.47 -14.49
N VAL A 54 -7.17 -5.28 -13.23
CA VAL A 54 -7.95 -6.22 -12.43
C VAL A 54 -9.23 -5.55 -11.98
N THR A 55 -10.37 -6.08 -12.40
CA THR A 55 -11.67 -5.70 -11.85
C THR A 55 -12.12 -6.79 -10.89
N ALA A 56 -12.56 -6.41 -9.69
CA ALA A 56 -13.06 -7.36 -8.69
C ALA A 56 -14.15 -6.72 -7.82
N PRO A 57 -15.18 -7.48 -7.42
CA PRO A 57 -16.19 -6.99 -6.48
C PRO A 57 -15.65 -6.84 -5.07
N ASN A 58 -14.61 -7.58 -4.72
CA ASN A 58 -13.90 -7.48 -3.45
C ASN A 58 -12.48 -8.06 -3.57
N LEU A 59 -11.52 -7.42 -2.90
CA LEU A 59 -10.20 -7.96 -2.63
C LEU A 59 -9.91 -7.81 -1.13
N THR A 60 -9.33 -8.82 -0.53
CA THR A 60 -8.95 -8.80 0.89
C THR A 60 -7.47 -8.51 1.10
N GLU A 61 -6.64 -8.84 0.11
CA GLU A 61 -5.19 -8.64 0.20
C GLU A 61 -4.59 -8.25 -1.15
N ILE A 62 -3.60 -7.35 -1.11
CA ILE A 62 -2.76 -6.99 -2.27
C ILE A 62 -1.31 -7.10 -1.86
N HIS A 63 -0.57 -8.00 -2.52
CA HIS A 63 0.85 -8.23 -2.29
C HIS A 63 1.67 -7.69 -3.45
N SER A 64 2.57 -6.74 -3.19
CA SER A 64 3.51 -6.24 -4.20
C SER A 64 4.80 -7.05 -4.18
N LYS A 65 5.18 -7.58 -5.36
CA LYS A 65 6.46 -8.21 -5.67
C LYS A 65 7.07 -7.61 -6.95
N THR A 66 6.71 -6.37 -7.25
CA THR A 66 7.09 -5.66 -8.47
C THR A 66 7.71 -4.31 -8.15
N ASP A 67 8.51 -3.79 -9.06
CA ASP A 67 9.01 -2.41 -9.08
C ASP A 67 8.00 -1.42 -9.70
N GLN A 68 6.91 -1.94 -10.26
CA GLN A 68 5.89 -1.15 -10.94
C GLN A 68 4.82 -0.65 -9.97
N GLU A 69 4.18 0.46 -10.35
CA GLU A 69 3.10 1.06 -9.56
C GLU A 69 1.85 0.18 -9.51
N ILE A 70 1.25 0.11 -8.32
CA ILE A 70 -0.09 -0.45 -8.08
C ILE A 70 -1.03 0.71 -7.76
N ARG A 71 -2.05 0.92 -8.60
CA ARG A 71 -2.98 2.02 -8.43
C ARG A 71 -4.44 1.60 -8.55
N SER A 72 -5.34 2.35 -7.94
CA SER A 72 -6.77 2.18 -8.13
C SER A 72 -7.30 3.04 -9.29
N ASP A 73 -8.28 2.51 -10.01
CA ASP A 73 -9.14 3.25 -10.95
C ASP A 73 -10.48 3.54 -10.23
N GLY A 74 -10.56 4.70 -9.62
CA GLY A 74 -11.66 5.09 -8.75
C GLY A 74 -11.48 4.66 -7.28
N VAL A 75 -12.56 4.71 -6.53
CA VAL A 75 -12.61 4.30 -5.12
C VAL A 75 -12.81 2.79 -5.03
N LEU A 76 -12.05 2.12 -4.18
CA LEU A 76 -12.25 0.71 -3.85
C LEU A 76 -13.01 0.61 -2.52
N ASN A 77 -14.27 0.13 -2.57
CA ASN A 77 -15.13 -0.03 -1.39
C ASN A 77 -15.02 -1.46 -0.85
N TYR A 78 -13.84 -1.84 -0.40
CA TYR A 78 -13.56 -3.16 0.15
C TYR A 78 -13.57 -3.10 1.68
N SER A 79 -14.48 -3.83 2.35
CA SER A 79 -14.65 -3.73 3.81
C SER A 79 -13.36 -3.98 4.58
N ASP A 80 -12.61 -5.00 4.20
CA ASP A 80 -11.36 -5.40 4.85
C ASP A 80 -10.27 -5.52 3.77
N LEU A 81 -9.23 -4.69 3.87
CA LEU A 81 -8.14 -4.69 2.90
C LEU A 81 -6.80 -4.70 3.62
N LYS A 82 -5.89 -5.56 3.14
CA LYS A 82 -4.51 -5.60 3.58
C LYS A 82 -3.58 -5.34 2.40
N LEU A 83 -2.58 -4.49 2.62
CA LEU A 83 -1.55 -4.14 1.64
C LEU A 83 -0.20 -4.60 2.16
N PHE A 84 0.51 -5.36 1.34
CA PHE A 84 1.82 -5.89 1.69
C PHE A 84 2.88 -5.51 0.66
N SER A 85 3.99 -4.96 1.15
CA SER A 85 5.22 -4.80 0.40
C SER A 85 6.38 -5.31 1.24
N MET A 86 6.67 -6.60 1.07
CA MET A 86 7.60 -7.33 1.92
C MET A 86 8.79 -7.83 1.11
N ASP A 87 10.00 -7.60 1.64
CA ASP A 87 11.23 -8.24 1.17
C ASP A 87 11.37 -9.59 1.86
N LEU A 88 11.07 -10.63 1.13
CA LEU A 88 11.09 -12.03 1.58
C LEU A 88 11.91 -12.88 0.60
N SER A 89 12.12 -14.15 0.95
CA SER A 89 12.90 -15.08 0.11
C SER A 89 12.33 -15.32 -1.29
N ASP A 90 11.06 -15.05 -1.51
CA ASP A 90 10.35 -15.18 -2.79
C ASP A 90 10.33 -13.88 -3.62
N GLY A 91 11.07 -12.86 -3.20
CA GLY A 91 11.22 -11.58 -3.88
C GLY A 91 10.75 -10.39 -3.05
N ALA A 92 11.10 -9.19 -3.52
CA ALA A 92 10.73 -7.92 -2.94
C ALA A 92 9.90 -7.09 -3.92
N GLY A 93 8.96 -6.30 -3.38
CA GLY A 93 8.30 -5.24 -4.11
C GLY A 93 8.99 -3.91 -3.82
N THR A 94 9.23 -3.09 -4.83
CA THR A 94 9.78 -1.74 -4.68
C THR A 94 8.88 -0.67 -5.30
N GLY A 95 7.83 -1.10 -6.01
CA GLY A 95 6.84 -0.22 -6.63
C GLY A 95 5.94 0.46 -5.61
N ASP A 96 5.44 1.63 -5.98
CA ASP A 96 4.57 2.45 -5.14
C ASP A 96 3.11 1.99 -5.19
N PHE A 97 2.38 2.20 -4.09
CA PHE A 97 0.92 2.09 -4.05
C PHE A 97 0.29 3.48 -4.14
N ARG A 98 -0.70 3.65 -5.05
CA ARG A 98 -1.53 4.85 -5.16
C ARG A 98 -3.01 4.47 -5.18
N LEU A 99 -3.62 4.46 -4.00
CA LEU A 99 -4.95 3.91 -3.82
C LEU A 99 -5.92 4.94 -3.24
N ASN A 100 -7.15 4.91 -3.75
CA ASN A 100 -8.28 5.61 -3.17
C ASN A 100 -9.25 4.59 -2.59
N LEU A 101 -9.45 4.61 -1.28
CA LEU A 101 -10.10 3.55 -0.53
C LEU A 101 -11.31 4.05 0.26
N ASN A 102 -12.30 3.17 0.41
CA ASN A 102 -13.35 3.31 1.40
C ASN A 102 -13.49 1.96 2.09
N THR A 103 -12.91 1.80 3.28
CA THR A 103 -12.81 0.52 3.98
C THR A 103 -13.37 0.62 5.40
N ILE A 104 -13.62 -0.51 6.03
CA ILE A 104 -13.87 -0.60 7.47
C ILE A 104 -12.54 -0.85 8.17
N ASN A 105 -11.78 -1.84 7.70
CA ASN A 105 -10.48 -2.19 8.26
C ASN A 105 -9.39 -2.12 7.18
N LEU A 106 -8.32 -1.38 7.46
CA LEU A 106 -7.15 -1.29 6.60
C LEU A 106 -5.90 -1.70 7.36
N TYR A 107 -5.17 -2.68 6.83
CA TYR A 107 -3.86 -3.09 7.33
C TYR A 107 -2.80 -2.83 6.26
N ILE A 108 -1.67 -2.22 6.65
CA ILE A 108 -0.56 -1.95 5.73
C ILE A 108 0.73 -2.41 6.38
N GLU A 109 1.48 -3.26 5.69
CA GLU A 109 2.77 -3.75 6.17
C GLU A 109 3.86 -3.60 5.12
N SER A 110 5.00 -3.06 5.56
CA SER A 110 6.18 -2.90 4.72
C SER A 110 7.47 -3.10 5.51
N ASN A 111 8.45 -3.75 4.86
CA ASN A 111 9.80 -3.87 5.35
C ASN A 111 10.84 -3.49 4.27
N ASN A 112 10.47 -2.64 3.31
CA ASN A 112 11.32 -2.27 2.17
C ASN A 112 11.24 -0.77 1.82
N VAL A 113 11.35 -0.42 0.54
CA VAL A 113 11.43 0.98 0.05
C VAL A 113 10.15 1.47 -0.64
N SER A 114 9.12 0.64 -0.77
CA SER A 114 7.85 1.04 -1.41
C SER A 114 7.19 2.19 -0.68
N ASN A 115 6.63 3.12 -1.44
CA ASN A 115 5.84 4.21 -0.89
C ASN A 115 4.35 3.91 -1.03
N PHE A 116 3.59 4.32 -0.04
CA PHE A 116 2.14 4.18 0.00
C PHE A 116 1.51 5.57 0.01
N TYR A 117 0.83 5.93 -1.06
CA TYR A 117 0.02 7.13 -1.20
C TYR A 117 -1.45 6.70 -1.17
N VAL A 118 -2.09 6.87 -0.03
CA VAL A 118 -3.45 6.38 0.18
C VAL A 118 -4.38 7.53 0.53
N SER A 119 -5.54 7.56 -0.11
CA SER A 119 -6.58 8.56 0.09
C SER A 119 -7.95 7.90 0.33
N GLY A 120 -8.91 8.70 0.81
CA GLY A 120 -10.28 8.25 1.06
C GLY A 120 -10.63 8.11 2.52
N THR A 121 -11.29 7.02 2.93
CA THR A 121 -11.77 6.82 4.31
C THR A 121 -11.58 5.39 4.78
N THR A 122 -11.33 5.24 6.08
CA THR A 122 -11.40 3.95 6.78
C THR A 122 -11.85 4.14 8.22
N ASN A 123 -12.47 3.14 8.83
CA ASN A 123 -12.80 3.22 10.25
C ASN A 123 -11.55 2.93 11.10
N ASP A 124 -10.96 1.77 10.90
CA ASP A 124 -9.81 1.32 11.67
C ASP A 124 -8.62 1.09 10.74
N MET A 125 -7.42 1.55 11.17
CA MET A 125 -6.20 1.39 10.41
C MET A 125 -5.05 0.93 11.29
N ASN A 126 -4.27 -0.03 10.78
CA ASN A 126 -2.96 -0.37 11.34
C ASN A 126 -1.89 -0.24 10.25
N VAL A 127 -0.83 0.51 10.53
CA VAL A 127 0.33 0.68 9.64
C VAL A 127 1.57 0.14 10.33
N PHE A 128 2.16 -0.91 9.77
CA PHE A 128 3.33 -1.58 10.32
C PHE A 128 4.53 -1.47 9.38
N PHE A 129 5.41 -0.51 9.65
CA PHE A 129 6.68 -0.34 8.92
C PHE A 129 7.81 -0.92 9.75
N ALA A 130 8.14 -2.19 9.48
CA ALA A 130 9.11 -2.98 10.25
C ALA A 130 10.53 -2.44 10.15
N TRP A 131 10.94 -2.03 8.95
CA TRP A 131 12.17 -1.30 8.63
C TRP A 131 12.12 -0.78 7.19
N GLY A 132 13.23 -0.24 6.70
CA GLY A 132 13.34 0.26 5.33
C GLY A 132 13.14 1.77 5.23
N ASN A 133 13.13 2.24 3.99
CA ASN A 133 12.99 3.66 3.66
C ASN A 133 11.66 3.95 2.93
N GLY A 134 10.69 3.05 3.03
CA GLY A 134 9.35 3.29 2.51
C GLY A 134 8.68 4.46 3.22
N LYS A 135 7.82 5.17 2.50
CA LYS A 135 7.03 6.29 3.01
C LYS A 135 5.56 5.90 3.07
N PHE A 136 4.87 6.30 4.13
CA PHE A 136 3.42 6.30 4.16
C PHE A 136 2.89 7.73 4.09
N ASP A 137 2.11 8.04 3.07
CA ASP A 137 1.43 9.32 2.89
C ASP A 137 -0.09 9.13 2.84
N GLY A 138 -0.70 9.19 3.99
CA GLY A 138 -2.14 9.12 4.21
C GLY A 138 -2.75 10.48 4.58
N ARG A 139 -2.15 11.61 4.11
CA ARG A 139 -2.66 12.96 4.44
C ARG A 139 -4.10 13.18 3.99
N ASN A 140 -4.58 12.43 3.02
CA ASN A 140 -5.92 12.46 2.48
C ASN A 140 -6.72 11.18 2.79
N LEU A 141 -6.26 10.35 3.74
CA LEU A 141 -6.95 9.18 4.23
C LEU A 141 -7.48 9.43 5.63
N ILE A 142 -8.78 9.67 5.73
CA ILE A 142 -9.44 9.94 7.01
C ILE A 142 -9.66 8.61 7.75
N VAL A 143 -9.07 8.50 8.96
CA VAL A 143 -9.29 7.34 9.86
C VAL A 143 -10.25 7.76 10.97
N SER A 144 -11.47 7.24 10.93
CA SER A 144 -12.57 7.77 11.75
C SER A 144 -12.57 7.24 13.19
N ASN A 145 -12.11 6.03 13.45
CA ASN A 145 -12.16 5.40 14.76
C ASN A 145 -10.76 5.18 15.35
N THR A 146 -10.04 4.14 14.94
CA THR A 146 -8.76 3.77 15.55
C THR A 146 -7.63 3.78 14.52
N LEU A 147 -6.58 4.52 14.81
CA LEU A 147 -5.33 4.48 14.06
C LEU A 147 -4.20 3.98 14.95
N SER A 148 -3.65 2.83 14.61
CA SER A 148 -2.45 2.28 15.25
C SER A 148 -1.29 2.22 14.29
N PHE A 149 -0.06 2.41 14.80
CA PHE A 149 1.12 2.32 13.95
C PHE A 149 2.36 1.77 14.68
N PHE A 150 3.22 1.12 13.90
CA PHE A 150 4.60 0.79 14.24
C PHE A 150 5.51 1.42 13.18
N HIS A 151 6.37 2.33 13.56
CA HIS A 151 7.22 3.07 12.64
C HIS A 151 8.71 2.89 12.97
N ARG A 152 9.41 2.10 12.15
CA ARG A 152 10.86 1.88 12.24
C ARG A 152 11.59 2.30 10.95
N GLY A 153 10.93 3.08 10.12
CA GLY A 153 11.51 3.65 8.91
C GLY A 153 12.26 4.95 9.16
N SER A 154 13.06 5.39 8.19
CA SER A 154 13.75 6.68 8.21
C SER A 154 12.97 7.82 7.57
N ASN A 155 12.01 7.52 6.70
CA ASN A 155 11.10 8.51 6.10
C ASN A 155 9.92 8.82 7.01
N ASP A 156 9.29 9.96 6.79
CA ASP A 156 8.13 10.38 7.57
C ASP A 156 6.88 9.56 7.21
N MET A 157 6.05 9.29 8.22
CA MET A 157 4.73 8.69 8.12
C MET A 157 3.69 9.79 8.33
N ILE A 158 2.82 10.05 7.33
CA ILE A 158 1.81 11.11 7.40
C ILE A 158 0.43 10.49 7.59
N LEU A 159 -0.27 10.89 8.66
CA LEU A 159 -1.51 10.28 9.13
C LEU A 159 -2.62 11.32 9.32
N PHE A 160 -3.89 10.89 9.20
CA PHE A 160 -5.06 11.73 9.47
C PHE A 160 -6.04 11.02 10.44
N PRO A 161 -5.73 10.95 11.74
CA PRO A 161 -6.59 10.35 12.74
C PRO A 161 -7.72 11.31 13.16
N LEU A 162 -8.97 10.83 13.29
CA LEU A 162 -10.06 11.63 13.86
C LEU A 162 -10.28 11.37 15.34
N ASN A 163 -10.21 10.13 15.82
CA ASN A 163 -10.61 9.80 17.18
C ASN A 163 -9.45 9.32 18.05
N LEU A 164 -8.90 8.13 17.78
CA LEU A 164 -7.85 7.52 18.60
C LEU A 164 -6.57 7.29 17.78
N LEU A 165 -5.43 7.74 18.32
CA LEU A 165 -4.09 7.49 17.76
C LEU A 165 -3.18 6.87 18.80
N PHE A 166 -2.58 5.72 18.50
CA PHE A 166 -1.51 5.16 19.32
C PHE A 166 -0.46 4.43 18.48
N GLY A 167 0.75 4.33 19.02
CA GLY A 167 1.80 3.59 18.32
C GLY A 167 3.20 3.88 18.84
N ASN A 168 4.18 3.41 18.06
CA ASN A 168 5.58 3.43 18.45
C ASN A 168 6.47 3.96 17.34
N ILE A 169 7.42 4.83 17.69
CA ILE A 169 8.44 5.39 16.79
C ILE A 169 9.80 4.85 17.20
N TYR A 170 10.37 3.94 16.38
CA TYR A 170 11.62 3.24 16.69
C TYR A 170 12.84 3.76 15.91
N SER A 171 12.68 4.71 14.98
CA SER A 171 13.77 5.18 14.12
C SER A 171 13.84 6.71 14.05
N THR A 172 14.44 7.22 12.97
CA THR A 172 14.64 8.65 12.72
C THR A 172 13.46 9.33 12.07
N GLY A 173 12.62 8.58 11.34
CA GLY A 173 11.44 9.10 10.67
C GLY A 173 10.41 9.61 11.66
N ASN A 174 9.75 10.70 11.30
CA ASN A 174 8.70 11.30 12.13
C ASN A 174 7.33 10.69 11.79
N VAL A 175 6.39 10.86 12.72
CA VAL A 175 4.97 10.68 12.46
C VAL A 175 4.32 12.06 12.47
N ILE A 176 3.76 12.44 11.32
CA ILE A 176 3.15 13.75 11.11
C ILE A 176 1.64 13.55 11.07
N ILE A 177 0.90 14.21 11.95
CA ILE A 177 -0.57 14.13 11.95
C ILE A 177 -1.18 15.39 11.37
N LYS A 178 -2.17 15.20 10.51
CA LYS A 178 -2.88 16.25 9.77
C LYS A 178 -4.20 16.65 10.40
N ASN A 179 -4.51 16.10 11.58
CA ASN A 179 -5.67 16.45 12.37
C ASN A 179 -5.40 16.18 13.86
N ASN A 180 -6.00 16.99 14.73
CA ASN A 180 -5.97 16.76 16.17
C ASN A 180 -7.04 15.73 16.55
N PRO A 181 -6.68 14.49 16.93
CA PRO A 181 -7.66 13.49 17.28
C PRO A 181 -8.42 13.85 18.57
N VAL A 182 -9.65 13.36 18.70
CA VAL A 182 -10.53 13.64 19.86
C VAL A 182 -9.87 13.18 21.18
N GLN A 183 -9.23 12.01 21.16
CA GLN A 183 -8.50 11.51 22.31
C GLN A 183 -7.01 11.87 22.20
N PRO A 184 -6.36 12.23 23.31
CA PRO A 184 -4.93 12.54 23.31
C PRO A 184 -4.12 11.37 22.70
N PRO A 185 -3.20 11.64 21.75
CA PRO A 185 -2.36 10.62 21.17
C PRO A 185 -1.53 9.86 22.22
N ASN A 186 -1.52 8.53 22.15
CA ASN A 186 -0.68 7.66 22.98
C ASN A 186 0.49 7.13 22.15
N VAL A 187 1.57 7.89 22.01
CA VAL A 187 2.71 7.58 21.17
C VAL A 187 3.98 7.43 22.00
N THR A 188 4.61 6.25 21.90
CA THR A 188 5.88 5.98 22.57
C THR A 188 7.03 6.19 21.58
N LYS A 189 7.98 7.01 21.99
CA LYS A 189 9.19 7.30 21.23
C LYS A 189 10.38 6.53 21.79
N HIS A 190 11.07 5.76 20.94
CA HIS A 190 12.23 4.94 21.29
C HIS A 190 13.55 5.48 20.71
N TYR A 191 13.49 6.38 19.72
CA TYR A 191 14.67 6.98 19.10
C TYR A 191 14.45 8.48 18.81
N THR A 192 15.05 9.04 17.75
CA THR A 192 15.03 10.50 17.49
C THR A 192 13.79 10.99 16.76
N GLY A 193 13.06 10.12 16.07
CA GLY A 193 11.80 10.46 15.41
C GLY A 193 10.77 11.05 16.38
N ARG A 194 9.88 11.88 15.89
CA ARG A 194 8.93 12.66 16.69
C ARG A 194 7.51 12.52 16.17
N LEU A 195 6.53 12.70 17.06
CA LEU A 195 5.17 13.04 16.67
C LEU A 195 5.12 14.55 16.39
N ILE A 196 4.68 14.94 15.21
CA ILE A 196 4.58 16.33 14.73
C ILE A 196 3.13 16.63 14.40
N ASN A 197 2.61 17.71 14.96
CA ASN A 197 1.29 18.24 14.65
C ASN A 197 1.43 19.24 13.48
N ASP A 198 0.72 18.98 12.38
CA ASP A 198 0.72 19.77 11.14
C ASP A 198 -0.72 19.95 10.62
N PHE A 199 -1.54 20.65 11.43
CA PHE A 199 -2.94 20.99 11.19
C PHE A 199 -3.27 22.41 11.64
#